data_f01c9a804588d2e3de5014a2690ab072
#
_entry.id   f01c9a804588d2e3de5014a2690ab072
#
_cell.length_a   1.000
_cell.length_b   1.000
_cell.length_c   1.000
_cell.angle_alpha   90.00
_cell.angle_beta   90.00
_cell.angle_gamma   90.00
#
_symmetry.space_group_name_H-M   'P 1'
#
loop_
_entity.id
_entity.type
_entity.pdbx_description
1 polymer ?
#
loop_
_entity_poly.entity_id
_entity_poly.type
_entity_poly.pdbx_seq_one_letter_code
_entity_poly.pdbx_strand_id
1 'polypeptide(L)'
;SKSTFADRSYVILATPNHGRVNALAERLEAQGIEMYTNTAPLKVASATTQLGAQEKGVVIPKGSLIIPNRQPDAPLIAAIMEFDANVRESVLVEERQRVLRDGSSLMYDTTAWNFSMMYGLPAVTVPQHLDKGLKPWQPATPVIDVKPDAIAWTVDGDDDRSVAFAARLMERDIQVRVIDKATVLSGQSLSRGSVFVTAMDNPHTDNLPMLIAAEAENLTLSVKSIDSGFGAGDLPDWGGAHFRLLSRPQIAILSQAGFSSYDVGSTWWAIDTHLGIRHSQLDAAYLSRADLRRYSTIVIPNGYRPLGGSELEALRGWVRQGGTLIAHDNSAANLAREGGIGSVRTIGDALDDAQDYDIALQRELLATSEELDMAAVGTHRLNPAIAYPWDQGSSPLSAEELKRRDTWQSRFMPSGAMVAGRVDPLHWMSFGTGNMLPLLYSEQPAFMTKDRQQSIVRVGIHEPDPTAEQAETINWSTTPRGKALRVRMSGLLWPEAASRIANSAYVTRERIGKGQVILFSGQPNFRGSTRGVGRVWLNALIYGPGLGTSPKIDL
;
A
#
# COMPACT_ATOMS: atom_id res chain seq x y z
N SER A 1 -12.28 37.36 9.67
CA SER A 1 -13.21 36.28 10.05
C SER A 1 -12.38 35.16 10.65
N LYS A 2 -12.68 34.74 11.89
CA LYS A 2 -12.05 33.57 12.49
C LYS A 2 -12.40 32.36 11.59
N SER A 3 -11.39 31.68 11.05
CA SER A 3 -11.58 30.42 10.35
C SER A 3 -12.35 29.46 11.26
N THR A 4 -13.36 28.75 10.72
CA THR A 4 -14.11 27.72 11.47
C THR A 4 -13.22 26.60 11.98
N PHE A 5 -11.98 26.52 11.49
CA PHE A 5 -10.97 25.51 11.86
C PHE A 5 -9.84 26.06 12.74
N ALA A 6 -9.87 27.35 13.14
CA ALA A 6 -8.76 27.98 13.86
C ALA A 6 -8.39 27.28 15.19
N ASP A 7 -9.36 26.68 15.87
CA ASP A 7 -9.12 26.01 17.14
C ASP A 7 -8.77 24.51 17.01
N ARG A 8 -8.74 23.96 15.78
CA ARG A 8 -8.36 22.56 15.56
C ARG A 8 -6.87 22.32 15.73
N SER A 9 -6.54 21.08 16.08
CA SER A 9 -5.19 20.55 15.99
C SER A 9 -5.22 19.24 15.20
N TYR A 10 -4.33 19.11 14.24
CA TYR A 10 -4.14 17.88 13.48
C TYR A 10 -3.00 17.08 14.11
N VAL A 11 -3.22 15.81 14.31
CA VAL A 11 -2.29 14.95 15.04
C VAL A 11 -1.95 13.73 14.21
N ILE A 12 -0.68 13.57 13.87
CA ILE A 12 -0.14 12.31 13.37
C ILE A 12 0.24 11.47 14.58
N LEU A 13 -0.39 10.34 14.76
CA LEU A 13 -0.14 9.46 15.90
C LEU A 13 1.27 8.87 15.84
N ALA A 14 1.88 8.67 16.99
CA ALA A 14 3.21 8.08 17.08
C ALA A 14 3.24 6.72 16.36
N THR A 15 4.24 6.52 15.53
CA THR A 15 4.43 5.33 14.70
C THR A 15 5.91 4.98 14.64
N PRO A 16 6.29 3.70 14.49
CA PRO A 16 7.68 3.30 14.26
C PRO A 16 8.24 3.76 12.90
N ASN A 17 7.39 4.17 11.96
CA ASN A 17 7.83 4.69 10.65
C ASN A 17 8.31 6.14 10.74
N HIS A 18 9.45 6.33 11.41
CA HIS A 18 10.04 7.67 11.57
C HIS A 18 10.44 8.30 10.24
N GLY A 19 10.87 7.50 9.26
CA GLY A 19 11.22 7.99 7.92
C GLY A 19 10.05 8.69 7.23
N ARG A 20 8.85 8.12 7.34
CA ARG A 20 7.65 8.69 6.72
C ARG A 20 7.16 9.94 7.46
N VAL A 21 7.23 9.94 8.80
CA VAL A 21 6.90 11.12 9.62
C VAL A 21 7.85 12.26 9.31
N ASN A 22 9.17 11.99 9.24
CA ASN A 22 10.18 13.00 8.91
C ASN A 22 9.92 13.61 7.51
N ALA A 23 9.63 12.77 6.51
CA ALA A 23 9.34 13.23 5.15
C ALA A 23 8.08 14.12 5.07
N LEU A 24 7.05 13.84 5.88
CA LEU A 24 5.90 14.73 6.02
C LEU A 24 6.27 16.03 6.71
N ALA A 25 6.99 15.95 7.84
CA ALA A 25 7.38 17.12 8.62
C ALA A 25 8.27 18.07 7.82
N GLU A 26 9.27 17.57 7.11
CA GLU A 26 10.12 18.36 6.20
C GLU A 26 9.31 19.12 5.15
N ARG A 27 8.27 18.49 4.59
CA ARG A 27 7.38 19.13 3.63
C ARG A 27 6.55 20.25 4.26
N LEU A 28 6.06 20.06 5.48
CA LEU A 28 5.31 21.06 6.24
C LEU A 28 6.21 22.22 6.67
N GLU A 29 7.41 21.91 7.16
CA GLU A 29 8.42 22.90 7.56
C GLU A 29 8.83 23.80 6.38
N ALA A 30 9.00 23.22 5.19
CA ALA A 30 9.30 23.96 3.96
C ALA A 30 8.19 24.97 3.57
N GLN A 31 6.98 24.83 4.12
CA GLN A 31 5.87 25.79 3.99
C GLN A 31 5.78 26.76 5.17
N GLY A 32 6.71 26.72 6.12
CA GLY A 32 6.70 27.55 7.32
C GLY A 32 5.71 27.12 8.39
N ILE A 33 5.18 25.89 8.31
CA ILE A 33 4.20 25.38 9.27
C ILE A 33 4.91 24.93 10.55
N GLU A 34 4.50 25.48 11.68
CA GLU A 34 5.02 25.09 13.00
C GLU A 34 4.42 23.76 13.46
N MET A 35 5.29 22.90 13.98
CA MET A 35 4.96 21.57 14.45
C MET A 35 5.53 21.31 15.82
N TYR A 36 4.83 20.47 16.58
CA TYR A 36 5.19 20.14 17.95
C TYR A 36 5.10 18.63 18.17
N THR A 37 5.68 18.16 19.28
CA THR A 37 5.51 16.80 19.78
C THR A 37 5.15 16.81 21.25
N ASN A 38 4.26 15.88 21.68
CA ASN A 38 3.91 15.74 23.10
C ASN A 38 4.96 14.91 23.84
N THR A 39 5.32 15.38 25.03
CA THR A 39 6.36 14.75 25.88
C THR A 39 5.83 13.63 26.77
N ALA A 40 4.50 13.53 26.92
CA ALA A 40 3.77 12.49 27.64
C ALA A 40 2.47 12.18 26.91
N PRO A 41 1.80 11.05 27.19
CA PRO A 41 0.46 10.78 26.65
C PRO A 41 -0.49 11.93 26.97
N LEU A 42 -1.26 12.39 25.97
CA LEU A 42 -2.15 13.54 26.08
C LEU A 42 -3.60 13.09 25.96
N LYS A 43 -4.40 13.32 27.02
CA LYS A 43 -5.84 13.03 27.02
C LYS A 43 -6.61 14.18 26.38
N VAL A 44 -7.45 13.88 25.39
CA VAL A 44 -8.37 14.82 24.75
C VAL A 44 -9.81 14.35 24.91
N ALA A 45 -10.76 15.31 24.99
CA ALA A 45 -12.15 15.00 25.20
C ALA A 45 -12.76 14.21 24.04
N SER A 46 -12.38 14.56 22.81
CA SER A 46 -12.79 13.87 21.59
C SER A 46 -11.79 14.06 20.47
N ALA A 47 -11.81 13.15 19.52
CA ALA A 47 -11.07 13.24 18.27
C ALA A 47 -11.90 12.64 17.12
N THR A 48 -11.63 13.08 15.88
CA THR A 48 -12.20 12.52 14.67
C THR A 48 -11.13 11.71 13.96
N THR A 49 -11.42 10.47 13.60
CA THR A 49 -10.53 9.60 12.83
C THR A 49 -10.55 9.93 11.34
N GLN A 50 -9.59 9.41 10.57
CA GLN A 50 -9.55 9.53 9.11
C GLN A 50 -10.76 8.92 8.40
N LEU A 51 -11.49 8.03 9.08
CA LEU A 51 -12.75 7.45 8.59
C LEU A 51 -14.00 8.25 8.99
N GLY A 52 -13.81 9.40 9.66
CA GLY A 52 -14.88 10.27 10.09
C GLY A 52 -15.58 9.84 11.39
N ALA A 53 -15.12 8.78 12.05
CA ALA A 53 -15.66 8.37 13.35
C ALA A 53 -15.24 9.37 14.43
N GLN A 54 -16.21 9.77 15.28
CA GLN A 54 -15.95 10.59 16.45
C GLN A 54 -15.76 9.72 17.69
N GLU A 55 -14.56 9.79 18.26
CA GLU A 55 -14.18 9.05 19.45
C GLU A 55 -14.12 9.99 20.67
N LYS A 56 -14.54 9.50 21.82
CA LYS A 56 -14.50 10.24 23.09
C LYS A 56 -13.40 9.71 24.01
N GLY A 57 -12.80 10.62 24.80
CA GLY A 57 -11.80 10.22 25.79
C GLY A 57 -10.52 9.65 25.18
N VAL A 58 -10.08 10.17 24.04
CA VAL A 58 -8.94 9.67 23.29
C VAL A 58 -7.63 10.00 23.99
N VAL A 59 -6.71 9.04 23.99
CA VAL A 59 -5.33 9.25 24.48
C VAL A 59 -4.39 9.30 23.28
N ILE A 60 -3.81 10.47 23.03
CA ILE A 60 -2.77 10.68 22.03
C ILE A 60 -1.45 10.12 22.59
N PRO A 61 -0.80 9.15 21.93
CA PRO A 61 0.46 8.57 22.38
C PRO A 61 1.57 9.62 22.49
N LYS A 62 2.50 9.44 23.43
CA LYS A 62 3.73 10.24 23.51
C LYS A 62 4.50 10.15 22.19
N GLY A 63 5.06 11.27 21.74
CA GLY A 63 5.87 11.35 20.52
C GLY A 63 5.04 11.52 19.24
N SER A 64 3.74 11.79 19.35
CA SER A 64 2.90 12.16 18.19
C SER A 64 3.31 13.53 17.65
N LEU A 65 3.18 13.72 16.32
CA LEU A 65 3.40 15.00 15.66
C LEU A 65 2.09 15.82 15.71
N ILE A 66 2.15 17.01 16.30
CA ILE A 66 0.99 17.88 16.52
C ILE A 66 1.14 19.15 15.72
N ILE A 67 0.11 19.47 14.92
CA ILE A 67 0.05 20.63 14.05
C ILE A 67 -1.17 21.46 14.47
N PRO A 68 -1.00 22.45 15.36
CA PRO A 68 -2.08 23.36 15.72
C PRO A 68 -2.45 24.25 14.54
N ASN A 69 -3.75 24.45 14.26
CA ASN A 69 -4.17 25.31 13.15
C ASN A 69 -4.17 26.82 13.50
N ARG A 70 -3.80 27.18 14.72
CA ARG A 70 -3.72 28.59 15.16
C ARG A 70 -2.37 29.20 14.77
N GLN A 71 -2.15 29.29 13.47
CA GLN A 71 -0.92 29.80 12.84
C GLN A 71 -1.29 30.76 11.67
N PRO A 72 -0.35 31.57 11.15
CA PRO A 72 -0.61 32.45 10.01
C PRO A 72 -1.17 31.71 8.79
N ASP A 73 -0.65 30.53 8.47
CA ASP A 73 -1.03 29.70 7.33
C ASP A 73 -2.20 28.73 7.61
N ALA A 74 -3.05 29.03 8.59
CA ALA A 74 -4.21 28.23 8.96
C ALA A 74 -5.10 27.77 7.79
N PRO A 75 -5.34 28.59 6.73
CA PRO A 75 -6.10 28.14 5.56
C PRO A 75 -5.38 27.04 4.77
N LEU A 76 -4.06 27.14 4.60
CA LEU A 76 -3.24 26.12 3.94
C LEU A 76 -3.22 24.81 4.76
N ILE A 77 -2.97 24.92 6.06
CA ILE A 77 -2.97 23.77 6.98
C ILE A 77 -4.31 23.04 6.92
N ALA A 78 -5.43 23.77 6.98
CA ALA A 78 -6.75 23.18 6.86
C ALA A 78 -6.94 22.50 5.48
N ALA A 79 -6.49 23.10 4.40
CA ALA A 79 -6.62 22.54 3.06
C ALA A 79 -5.88 21.21 2.87
N ILE A 80 -4.72 21.03 3.53
CA ILE A 80 -3.88 19.84 3.36
C ILE A 80 -3.98 18.82 4.50
N MET A 81 -4.62 19.18 5.62
CA MET A 81 -4.72 18.29 6.79
C MET A 81 -6.17 17.91 7.15
N GLU A 82 -7.19 18.64 6.68
CA GLU A 82 -8.58 18.29 6.95
C GLU A 82 -8.97 16.97 6.27
N PHE A 83 -9.62 16.08 7.02
CA PHE A 83 -9.95 14.75 6.50
C PHE A 83 -11.06 14.77 5.47
N ASP A 84 -12.03 15.64 5.64
CA ASP A 84 -13.15 15.73 4.70
C ASP A 84 -13.21 17.12 4.04
N ALA A 85 -12.97 17.15 2.74
CA ALA A 85 -13.11 18.36 1.95
C ALA A 85 -14.59 18.73 1.84
N ASN A 86 -14.94 19.93 2.30
CA ASN A 86 -16.30 20.43 2.20
C ASN A 86 -16.49 21.12 0.83
N VAL A 87 -17.15 20.42 -0.09
CA VAL A 87 -17.57 20.97 -1.39
C VAL A 87 -18.97 21.55 -1.23
N ARG A 88 -19.16 22.81 -1.69
CA ARG A 88 -20.47 23.48 -1.60
C ARG A 88 -21.53 22.70 -2.39
N GLU A 89 -22.73 22.60 -1.83
CA GLU A 89 -23.85 21.87 -2.43
C GLU A 89 -24.16 22.34 -3.86
N SER A 90 -24.15 23.66 -4.10
CA SER A 90 -24.37 24.23 -5.43
C SER A 90 -23.38 23.72 -6.48
N VAL A 91 -22.11 23.53 -6.08
CA VAL A 91 -21.07 22.96 -6.96
C VAL A 91 -21.33 21.48 -7.21
N LEU A 92 -21.75 20.74 -6.19
CA LEU A 92 -22.10 19.32 -6.35
C LEU A 92 -23.30 19.12 -7.29
N VAL A 93 -24.32 19.97 -7.18
CA VAL A 93 -25.49 19.95 -8.08
C VAL A 93 -25.07 20.22 -9.53
N GLU A 94 -24.26 21.26 -9.76
CA GLU A 94 -23.76 21.60 -11.09
C GLU A 94 -22.87 20.48 -11.67
N GLU A 95 -21.95 19.97 -10.88
CA GLU A 95 -21.09 18.83 -11.24
C GLU A 95 -21.93 17.63 -11.68
N ARG A 96 -22.91 17.23 -10.87
CA ARG A 96 -23.78 16.11 -11.18
C ARG A 96 -24.57 16.30 -12.47
N GLN A 97 -25.13 17.48 -12.66
CA GLN A 97 -25.88 17.81 -13.87
C GLN A 97 -25.00 17.75 -15.11
N ARG A 98 -23.76 18.21 -15.01
CA ARG A 98 -22.80 18.23 -16.11
C ARG A 98 -22.33 16.83 -16.48
N VAL A 99 -21.98 16.00 -15.49
CA VAL A 99 -21.64 14.58 -15.70
C VAL A 99 -22.80 13.83 -16.38
N LEU A 100 -24.04 14.08 -15.96
CA LEU A 100 -25.21 13.42 -16.53
C LEU A 100 -25.52 13.90 -17.96
N ARG A 101 -25.33 15.17 -18.27
CA ARG A 101 -25.71 15.78 -19.56
C ARG A 101 -24.70 15.53 -20.65
N ASP A 102 -23.42 15.75 -20.38
CA ASP A 102 -22.37 15.72 -21.40
C ASP A 102 -21.15 14.86 -21.02
N GLY A 103 -21.17 14.22 -19.85
CA GLY A 103 -20.08 13.34 -19.39
C GLY A 103 -18.81 14.07 -18.98
N SER A 104 -18.85 15.43 -18.87
CA SER A 104 -17.69 16.21 -18.44
C SER A 104 -17.75 16.57 -16.97
N SER A 105 -16.59 16.72 -16.31
CA SER A 105 -16.46 17.11 -14.92
C SER A 105 -16.03 18.58 -14.79
N LEU A 106 -16.48 19.25 -13.72
CA LEU A 106 -15.94 20.54 -13.26
C LEU A 106 -14.64 20.35 -12.48
N MET A 107 -14.41 19.15 -11.95
CA MET A 107 -13.22 18.85 -11.15
C MET A 107 -12.03 18.62 -12.08
N TYR A 108 -11.13 19.57 -12.12
CA TYR A 108 -9.94 19.51 -12.99
C TYR A 108 -8.75 18.81 -12.35
N ASP A 109 -8.79 18.53 -11.05
CA ASP A 109 -7.70 17.88 -10.29
C ASP A 109 -8.27 17.09 -9.10
N THR A 110 -7.39 16.45 -8.35
CA THR A 110 -7.69 15.72 -7.12
C THR A 110 -8.54 16.56 -6.15
N THR A 111 -9.64 15.97 -5.68
CA THR A 111 -10.55 16.61 -4.72
C THR A 111 -10.20 16.33 -3.26
N ALA A 112 -9.22 15.48 -3.00
CA ALA A 112 -8.75 15.10 -1.67
C ALA A 112 -7.23 15.27 -1.55
N TRP A 113 -6.79 16.41 -0.97
CA TRP A 113 -5.38 16.73 -0.72
C TRP A 113 -5.01 16.55 0.75
N ASN A 114 -5.37 15.42 1.37
CA ASN A 114 -5.00 15.17 2.76
C ASN A 114 -3.62 14.52 2.85
N PHE A 115 -2.64 15.21 3.43
CA PHE A 115 -1.26 14.73 3.51
C PHE A 115 -1.12 13.52 4.46
N SER A 116 -1.87 13.47 5.57
CA SER A 116 -1.80 12.30 6.45
C SER A 116 -2.24 11.03 5.74
N MET A 117 -3.30 11.12 4.92
CA MET A 117 -3.79 10.00 4.10
C MET A 117 -2.82 9.68 2.96
N MET A 118 -2.33 10.68 2.21
CA MET A 118 -1.36 10.46 1.13
C MET A 118 -0.07 9.80 1.63
N TYR A 119 0.39 10.20 2.82
CA TYR A 119 1.55 9.57 3.45
C TYR A 119 1.21 8.22 4.12
N GLY A 120 -0.07 7.84 4.20
CA GLY A 120 -0.49 6.62 4.88
C GLY A 120 -0.07 6.60 6.36
N LEU A 121 -0.16 7.74 7.02
CA LEU A 121 0.16 7.91 8.43
C LEU A 121 -1.13 7.91 9.26
N PRO A 122 -1.18 7.21 10.41
CA PRO A 122 -2.35 7.24 11.28
C PRO A 122 -2.51 8.64 11.87
N ALA A 123 -3.71 9.21 11.75
CA ALA A 123 -3.96 10.57 12.19
C ALA A 123 -5.36 10.75 12.78
N VAL A 124 -5.49 11.77 13.64
CA VAL A 124 -6.75 12.23 14.19
C VAL A 124 -6.82 13.76 14.14
N THR A 125 -8.04 14.28 14.05
CA THR A 125 -8.30 15.72 14.22
C THR A 125 -8.91 15.95 15.59
N VAL A 126 -8.34 16.88 16.35
CA VAL A 126 -8.83 17.29 17.68
C VAL A 126 -9.52 18.65 17.53
N PRO A 127 -10.78 18.83 18.01
CA PRO A 127 -11.54 20.07 17.80
C PRO A 127 -11.02 21.27 18.61
N GLN A 128 -10.02 21.07 19.48
CA GLN A 128 -9.44 22.08 20.35
C GLN A 128 -7.98 22.39 19.98
N HIS A 129 -7.53 23.60 20.30
CA HIS A 129 -6.14 24.00 20.21
C HIS A 129 -5.32 23.28 21.31
N LEU A 130 -4.28 22.57 20.87
CA LEU A 130 -3.34 21.89 21.77
C LEU A 130 -2.08 22.75 21.91
N ASP A 131 -1.75 23.17 23.14
CA ASP A 131 -0.61 24.04 23.46
C ASP A 131 0.18 23.61 24.72
N LYS A 132 -0.37 22.70 25.51
CA LYS A 132 0.23 22.29 26.79
C LYS A 132 0.97 20.95 26.66
N GLY A 133 2.13 20.85 27.32
CA GLY A 133 2.93 19.63 27.35
C GLY A 133 3.60 19.32 26.01
N LEU A 134 3.76 20.34 25.15
CA LEU A 134 4.37 20.25 23.85
C LEU A 134 5.77 20.86 23.85
N LYS A 135 6.62 20.35 22.95
CA LYS A 135 7.89 20.95 22.56
C LYS A 135 7.97 21.05 21.04
N PRO A 136 8.75 21.98 20.48
CA PRO A 136 8.98 22.01 19.04
C PRO A 136 9.39 20.63 18.53
N TRP A 137 8.83 20.23 17.39
CA TRP A 137 9.14 18.95 16.79
C TRP A 137 10.61 18.91 16.33
N GLN A 138 11.22 17.75 16.51
CA GLN A 138 12.56 17.44 16.00
C GLN A 138 12.55 16.00 15.48
N PRO A 139 13.27 15.70 14.40
CA PRO A 139 13.41 14.33 13.93
C PRO A 139 14.02 13.45 15.02
N ALA A 140 13.56 12.20 15.11
CA ALA A 140 14.12 11.23 16.03
C ALA A 140 15.58 10.93 15.68
N THR A 141 16.46 11.00 16.68
CA THR A 141 17.87 10.62 16.51
C THR A 141 17.96 9.10 16.37
N PRO A 142 18.60 8.56 15.31
CA PRO A 142 18.76 7.12 15.15
C PRO A 142 19.72 6.56 16.22
N VAL A 143 19.47 5.32 16.62
CA VAL A 143 20.37 4.55 17.48
C VAL A 143 21.21 3.65 16.58
N ILE A 144 22.52 3.87 16.54
CA ILE A 144 23.48 3.06 15.80
C ILE A 144 24.19 2.11 16.77
N ASP A 145 23.57 0.96 17.03
CA ASP A 145 24.16 -0.11 17.84
C ASP A 145 24.75 -1.19 16.91
N VAL A 146 26.00 -1.00 16.52
CA VAL A 146 26.73 -1.92 15.64
C VAL A 146 27.98 -2.41 16.37
N LYS A 147 27.88 -3.61 16.96
CA LYS A 147 29.01 -4.30 17.60
C LYS A 147 29.77 -5.10 16.55
N PRO A 148 31.11 -5.02 16.53
CA PRO A 148 31.93 -5.76 15.56
C PRO A 148 31.84 -7.28 15.67
N ASP A 149 31.58 -7.79 16.87
CA ASP A 149 31.51 -9.21 17.21
C ASP A 149 30.08 -9.78 17.22
N ALA A 150 29.06 -8.97 16.87
CA ALA A 150 27.70 -9.44 16.73
C ALA A 150 27.57 -10.46 15.58
N ILE A 151 26.67 -11.44 15.74
CA ILE A 151 26.41 -12.43 14.68
C ILE A 151 25.58 -11.87 13.53
N ALA A 152 24.81 -10.82 13.82
CA ALA A 152 23.95 -10.15 12.82
C ALA A 152 23.59 -8.73 13.27
N TRP A 153 23.05 -7.96 12.31
CA TRP A 153 22.52 -6.61 12.51
C TRP A 153 21.16 -6.49 11.84
N THR A 154 20.26 -5.73 12.47
CA THR A 154 18.89 -5.60 11.98
C THR A 154 18.38 -4.17 12.04
N VAL A 155 17.52 -3.82 11.11
CA VAL A 155 16.74 -2.58 11.08
C VAL A 155 15.25 -2.91 11.07
N ASP A 156 14.43 -2.05 11.69
CA ASP A 156 13.00 -2.29 11.82
C ASP A 156 12.29 -2.21 10.45
N GLY A 157 11.51 -3.24 10.14
CA GLY A 157 10.74 -3.35 8.90
C GLY A 157 9.58 -2.36 8.78
N ASP A 158 9.14 -1.78 9.89
CA ASP A 158 8.05 -0.78 9.88
C ASP A 158 8.51 0.59 9.36
N ASP A 159 9.82 0.88 9.36
CA ASP A 159 10.35 2.11 8.77
C ASP A 159 10.59 1.93 7.26
N ASP A 160 10.09 2.84 6.43
CA ASP A 160 10.23 2.78 4.96
C ASP A 160 11.70 2.75 4.50
N ARG A 161 12.61 3.36 5.27
CA ARG A 161 14.04 3.40 4.98
C ARG A 161 14.72 2.03 5.08
N SER A 162 14.08 1.05 5.73
CA SER A 162 14.55 -0.34 5.76
C SER A 162 14.67 -0.95 4.37
N VAL A 163 13.78 -0.57 3.44
CA VAL A 163 13.83 -1.04 2.05
C VAL A 163 15.03 -0.45 1.30
N ALA A 164 15.30 0.85 1.53
CA ALA A 164 16.49 1.50 0.99
C ALA A 164 17.79 0.90 1.56
N PHE A 165 17.81 0.62 2.85
CA PHE A 165 18.93 -0.04 3.51
C PHE A 165 19.25 -1.40 2.86
N ALA A 166 18.23 -2.25 2.68
CA ALA A 166 18.37 -3.54 2.01
C ALA A 166 18.90 -3.36 0.56
N ALA A 167 18.28 -2.46 -0.20
CA ALA A 167 18.61 -2.24 -1.60
C ALA A 167 20.06 -1.76 -1.80
N ARG A 168 20.50 -0.79 -0.99
CA ARG A 168 21.86 -0.21 -1.08
C ARG A 168 22.95 -1.19 -0.62
N LEU A 169 22.68 -2.02 0.38
CA LEU A 169 23.60 -3.09 0.77
C LEU A 169 23.70 -4.15 -0.32
N MET A 170 22.61 -4.56 -0.94
CA MET A 170 22.62 -5.50 -2.06
C MET A 170 23.35 -4.95 -3.29
N GLU A 171 23.32 -3.62 -3.55
CA GLU A 171 24.16 -3.01 -4.61
C GLU A 171 25.67 -3.15 -4.37
N ARG A 172 26.07 -3.31 -3.11
CA ARG A 172 27.45 -3.57 -2.70
C ARG A 172 27.76 -5.06 -2.56
N ASP A 173 26.92 -5.91 -3.16
CA ASP A 173 27.02 -7.38 -3.12
C ASP A 173 26.94 -8.00 -1.72
N ILE A 174 26.37 -7.25 -0.74
CA ILE A 174 26.10 -7.76 0.60
C ILE A 174 24.80 -8.56 0.58
N GLN A 175 24.85 -9.78 1.10
CA GLN A 175 23.70 -10.66 1.24
C GLN A 175 22.80 -10.17 2.37
N VAL A 176 21.51 -9.99 2.05
CA VAL A 176 20.52 -9.41 2.95
C VAL A 176 19.32 -10.35 3.07
N ARG A 177 18.81 -10.50 4.28
CA ARG A 177 17.57 -11.25 4.55
C ARG A 177 16.46 -10.32 4.98
N VAL A 178 15.22 -10.78 4.84
CA VAL A 178 14.02 -10.14 5.39
C VAL A 178 13.24 -11.17 6.20
N ILE A 179 12.63 -10.71 7.31
CA ILE A 179 11.87 -11.57 8.22
C ILE A 179 10.40 -11.53 7.81
N ASP A 180 9.79 -12.69 7.53
CA ASP A 180 8.39 -12.77 7.13
C ASP A 180 7.41 -13.08 8.28
N LYS A 181 7.94 -13.40 9.47
CA LYS A 181 7.17 -13.59 10.70
C LYS A 181 7.88 -12.89 11.86
N ALA A 182 7.13 -12.11 12.64
CA ALA A 182 7.69 -11.38 13.78
C ALA A 182 8.35 -12.34 14.77
N THR A 183 9.46 -11.91 15.38
CA THR A 183 10.21 -12.68 16.38
C THR A 183 10.88 -11.78 17.41
N VAL A 184 11.50 -12.38 18.41
CA VAL A 184 12.34 -11.71 19.42
C VAL A 184 13.68 -12.42 19.47
N LEU A 185 14.76 -11.75 19.08
CA LEU A 185 16.13 -12.23 19.15
C LEU A 185 16.96 -11.32 20.06
N SER A 186 17.79 -11.90 20.93
CA SER A 186 18.64 -11.11 21.87
C SER A 186 17.86 -10.06 22.66
N GLY A 187 16.58 -10.32 23.00
CA GLY A 187 15.69 -9.37 23.66
C GLY A 187 15.18 -8.23 22.77
N GLN A 188 15.51 -8.23 21.46
CA GLN A 188 15.04 -7.24 20.49
C GLN A 188 13.80 -7.78 19.76
N SER A 189 12.69 -7.05 19.84
CA SER A 189 11.49 -7.33 19.02
C SER A 189 11.74 -6.94 17.56
N LEU A 190 11.46 -7.85 16.66
CA LEU A 190 11.62 -7.70 15.21
C LEU A 190 10.27 -7.86 14.55
N SER A 191 9.80 -6.81 13.88
CA SER A 191 8.54 -6.83 13.12
C SER A 191 8.70 -7.58 11.79
N ARG A 192 7.59 -8.00 11.19
CA ARG A 192 7.59 -8.50 9.80
C ARG A 192 8.14 -7.44 8.86
N GLY A 193 9.01 -7.85 7.95
CA GLY A 193 9.70 -6.94 7.05
C GLY A 193 10.99 -6.35 7.61
N SER A 194 11.36 -6.68 8.86
CA SER A 194 12.68 -6.29 9.40
C SER A 194 13.79 -6.88 8.54
N VAL A 195 14.76 -6.04 8.21
CA VAL A 195 15.91 -6.40 7.39
C VAL A 195 17.02 -6.90 8.29
N PHE A 196 17.64 -7.99 7.89
CA PHE A 196 18.60 -8.74 8.67
C PHE A 196 19.85 -9.03 7.86
N VAL A 197 21.01 -8.66 8.36
CA VAL A 197 22.32 -8.90 7.73
C VAL A 197 23.19 -9.71 8.67
N THR A 198 23.72 -10.83 8.19
CA THR A 198 24.53 -11.73 9.02
C THR A 198 25.99 -11.76 8.58
N ALA A 199 26.89 -11.94 9.56
CA ALA A 199 28.29 -12.17 9.29
C ALA A 199 28.50 -13.49 8.50
N MET A 200 27.67 -14.52 8.79
CA MET A 200 27.78 -15.83 8.13
C MET A 200 27.41 -15.77 6.64
N ASP A 201 26.42 -14.99 6.23
CA ASP A 201 26.06 -14.82 4.81
C ASP A 201 27.10 -13.99 4.06
N ASN A 202 27.95 -13.24 4.76
CA ASN A 202 28.89 -12.27 4.20
C ASN A 202 30.35 -12.51 4.66
N PRO A 203 30.88 -13.75 4.58
CA PRO A 203 32.17 -14.10 5.18
C PRO A 203 33.38 -13.43 4.49
N HIS A 204 33.20 -12.92 3.29
CA HIS A 204 34.26 -12.29 2.48
C HIS A 204 34.10 -10.77 2.36
N THR A 205 33.17 -10.17 3.15
CA THR A 205 32.97 -8.71 3.15
C THR A 205 33.82 -8.08 4.24
N ASP A 206 34.89 -7.41 3.81
CA ASP A 206 35.75 -6.67 4.73
C ASP A 206 34.96 -5.53 5.39
N ASN A 207 35.18 -5.34 6.70
CA ASN A 207 34.56 -4.23 7.46
C ASN A 207 33.02 -4.19 7.38
N LEU A 208 32.34 -5.33 7.28
CA LEU A 208 30.87 -5.40 7.21
C LEU A 208 30.16 -4.56 8.28
N PRO A 209 30.57 -4.59 9.59
CA PRO A 209 29.94 -3.74 10.61
C PRO A 209 30.04 -2.24 10.28
N MET A 210 31.15 -1.78 9.78
CA MET A 210 31.36 -0.39 9.38
C MET A 210 30.48 0.03 8.20
N LEU A 211 30.32 -0.84 7.21
CA LEU A 211 29.42 -0.59 6.05
C LEU A 211 27.97 -0.50 6.50
N ILE A 212 27.54 -1.37 7.42
CA ILE A 212 26.19 -1.37 7.99
C ILE A 212 25.94 -0.08 8.79
N ALA A 213 26.88 0.32 9.66
CA ALA A 213 26.76 1.54 10.44
C ALA A 213 26.68 2.78 9.54
N ALA A 214 27.59 2.89 8.57
CA ALA A 214 27.61 4.02 7.64
C ALA A 214 26.32 4.13 6.83
N GLU A 215 25.75 3.01 6.37
CA GLU A 215 24.51 3.03 5.59
C GLU A 215 23.30 3.38 6.48
N ALA A 216 23.27 2.90 7.73
CA ALA A 216 22.23 3.26 8.70
C ALA A 216 22.29 4.76 9.06
N GLU A 217 23.50 5.32 9.26
CA GLU A 217 23.71 6.75 9.48
C GLU A 217 23.25 7.60 8.28
N ASN A 218 23.65 7.21 7.06
CA ASN A 218 23.24 7.90 5.82
C ASN A 218 21.71 7.95 5.65
N LEU A 219 21.03 6.91 6.10
CA LEU A 219 19.57 6.81 6.05
C LEU A 219 18.89 7.38 7.30
N THR A 220 19.65 7.83 8.30
CA THR A 220 19.11 8.23 9.62
C THR A 220 18.24 7.13 10.24
N LEU A 221 18.61 5.86 10.04
CA LEU A 221 17.84 4.67 10.40
C LEU A 221 18.50 3.96 11.59
N SER A 222 17.73 3.60 12.60
CA SER A 222 18.24 2.85 13.73
C SER A 222 18.61 1.43 13.32
N VAL A 223 19.78 0.98 13.78
CA VAL A 223 20.27 -0.39 13.59
C VAL A 223 20.62 -1.00 14.94
N LYS A 224 20.38 -2.29 15.10
CA LYS A 224 20.60 -3.03 16.34
C LYS A 224 21.46 -4.26 16.09
N SER A 225 22.38 -4.55 17.03
CA SER A 225 23.17 -5.77 17.03
C SER A 225 22.38 -6.96 17.58
N ILE A 226 22.59 -8.14 17.03
CA ILE A 226 22.02 -9.41 17.44
C ILE A 226 23.16 -10.35 17.83
N ASP A 227 23.17 -10.79 19.08
CA ASP A 227 24.24 -11.60 19.66
C ASP A 227 23.84 -13.10 19.75
N SER A 228 22.54 -13.44 19.54
CA SER A 228 22.02 -14.81 19.57
C SER A 228 20.96 -15.02 18.51
N GLY A 229 21.01 -16.15 17.81
CA GLY A 229 20.04 -16.56 16.79
C GLY A 229 18.81 -17.26 17.32
N PHE A 230 18.71 -17.51 18.63
CA PHE A 230 17.57 -18.22 19.23
C PHE A 230 16.39 -17.27 19.45
N GLY A 231 15.21 -17.66 18.91
CA GLY A 231 13.96 -16.97 19.16
C GLY A 231 13.47 -17.16 20.59
N ALA A 232 12.77 -16.21 21.13
CA ALA A 232 12.17 -16.32 22.45
C ALA A 232 10.97 -17.30 22.43
N GLY A 233 11.01 -18.36 23.22
CA GLY A 233 9.96 -19.39 23.27
C GLY A 233 9.81 -20.11 21.94
N ASP A 234 8.58 -20.12 21.40
CA ASP A 234 8.24 -20.78 20.11
C ASP A 234 8.34 -19.82 18.90
N LEU A 235 8.96 -18.65 19.07
CA LEU A 235 9.16 -17.70 17.98
C LEU A 235 10.27 -18.16 17.04
N PRO A 236 10.26 -17.72 15.75
CA PRO A 236 11.26 -18.13 14.78
C PRO A 236 12.71 -17.85 15.19
N ASP A 237 13.55 -18.88 15.08
CA ASP A 237 15.01 -18.77 15.18
C ASP A 237 15.61 -18.24 13.87
N TRP A 238 16.76 -17.57 13.97
CA TRP A 238 17.59 -17.30 12.81
C TRP A 238 18.08 -18.60 12.15
N GLY A 239 18.05 -18.65 10.83
CA GLY A 239 18.33 -19.88 10.07
C GLY A 239 17.08 -20.70 9.74
N GLY A 240 15.94 -20.40 10.39
CA GLY A 240 14.64 -20.96 10.03
C GLY A 240 14.06 -20.38 8.72
N ALA A 241 12.98 -21.00 8.23
CA ALA A 241 12.32 -20.66 6.97
C ALA A 241 11.79 -19.21 6.90
N HIS A 242 11.67 -18.56 8.05
CA HIS A 242 11.14 -17.19 8.17
C HIS A 242 12.17 -16.07 7.91
N PHE A 243 13.46 -16.42 7.76
CA PHE A 243 14.54 -15.49 7.43
C PHE A 243 14.91 -15.64 5.96
N ARG A 244 14.17 -14.96 5.10
CA ARG A 244 14.21 -15.12 3.65
C ARG A 244 15.36 -14.31 3.03
N LEU A 245 16.24 -15.00 2.28
CA LEU A 245 17.30 -14.32 1.52
C LEU A 245 16.69 -13.52 0.36
N LEU A 246 17.13 -12.28 0.22
CA LEU A 246 16.74 -11.41 -0.88
C LEU A 246 17.65 -11.63 -2.10
N SER A 247 17.16 -11.24 -3.26
CA SER A 247 17.92 -11.21 -4.50
C SER A 247 18.16 -9.78 -4.93
N ARG A 248 19.39 -9.44 -5.32
CA ARG A 248 19.73 -8.10 -5.79
C ARG A 248 18.84 -7.68 -6.94
N PRO A 249 18.10 -6.55 -6.84
CA PRO A 249 17.27 -6.07 -7.91
C PRO A 249 18.09 -5.44 -9.04
N GLN A 250 17.77 -5.79 -10.28
CA GLN A 250 18.26 -5.15 -11.50
C GLN A 250 17.07 -4.56 -12.22
N ILE A 251 16.90 -3.24 -12.10
CA ILE A 251 15.64 -2.55 -12.41
C ILE A 251 15.73 -1.87 -13.77
N ALA A 252 14.67 -2.03 -14.58
CA ALA A 252 14.41 -1.21 -15.75
C ALA A 252 13.05 -0.53 -15.64
N ILE A 253 12.95 0.71 -16.11
CA ILE A 253 11.71 1.48 -16.25
C ILE A 253 11.45 1.67 -17.74
N LEU A 254 10.27 1.30 -18.23
CA LEU A 254 9.86 1.66 -19.59
C LEU A 254 9.55 3.17 -19.64
N SER A 255 10.03 3.81 -20.69
CA SER A 255 9.91 5.27 -20.84
C SER A 255 9.69 5.64 -22.31
N GLN A 256 9.69 6.95 -22.60
CA GLN A 256 9.56 7.56 -23.92
C GLN A 256 8.11 7.53 -24.46
N ALA A 257 7.96 7.52 -25.78
CA ALA A 257 6.70 7.73 -26.46
C ALA A 257 5.59 6.75 -26.00
N GLY A 258 4.48 7.30 -25.57
CA GLY A 258 3.31 6.56 -25.14
C GLY A 258 3.16 6.37 -23.64
N PHE A 259 4.13 6.81 -22.84
CA PHE A 259 4.05 6.81 -21.36
C PHE A 259 3.87 8.21 -20.81
N SER A 260 3.18 8.30 -19.66
CA SER A 260 3.03 9.53 -18.91
C SER A 260 4.38 9.98 -18.35
N SER A 261 4.87 11.13 -18.76
CA SER A 261 6.11 11.72 -18.22
C SER A 261 6.03 11.96 -16.71
N TYR A 262 4.83 12.22 -16.18
CA TYR A 262 4.60 12.39 -14.73
C TYR A 262 4.81 11.10 -13.96
N ASP A 263 4.28 9.96 -14.47
CA ASP A 263 4.45 8.67 -13.77
C ASP A 263 5.84 8.06 -14.00
N VAL A 264 6.43 8.21 -15.19
CA VAL A 264 7.83 7.88 -15.42
C VAL A 264 8.72 8.67 -14.47
N GLY A 265 8.51 9.98 -14.37
CA GLY A 265 9.30 10.86 -13.51
C GLY A 265 9.13 10.55 -12.02
N SER A 266 7.90 10.31 -11.54
CA SER A 266 7.68 9.97 -10.14
C SER A 266 8.20 8.58 -9.77
N THR A 267 8.17 7.63 -10.71
CA THR A 267 8.78 6.29 -10.57
C THR A 267 10.30 6.39 -10.48
N TRP A 268 10.91 7.09 -11.43
CA TRP A 268 12.35 7.37 -11.43
C TRP A 268 12.77 8.10 -10.14
N TRP A 269 12.09 9.18 -9.78
CA TRP A 269 12.38 9.94 -8.57
C TRP A 269 12.30 9.09 -7.29
N ALA A 270 11.32 8.18 -7.20
CA ALA A 270 11.20 7.27 -6.06
C ALA A 270 12.40 6.33 -5.95
N ILE A 271 12.93 5.82 -7.06
CA ILE A 271 14.13 4.95 -7.05
C ILE A 271 15.36 5.77 -6.69
N ASP A 272 15.57 6.92 -7.30
CA ASP A 272 16.74 7.76 -7.04
C ASP A 272 16.75 8.34 -5.63
N THR A 273 15.61 8.86 -5.18
CA THR A 273 15.54 9.65 -3.94
C THR A 273 15.26 8.78 -2.71
N HIS A 274 14.31 7.82 -2.81
CA HIS A 274 13.97 6.99 -1.66
C HIS A 274 14.91 5.80 -1.49
N LEU A 275 15.29 5.16 -2.62
CA LEU A 275 16.18 4.00 -2.56
C LEU A 275 17.64 4.39 -2.74
N GLY A 276 17.95 5.34 -3.62
CA GLY A 276 19.31 5.74 -3.96
C GLY A 276 20.10 4.65 -4.66
N ILE A 277 19.45 3.87 -5.54
CA ILE A 277 20.05 2.76 -6.28
C ILE A 277 19.97 2.97 -7.78
N ARG A 278 20.80 2.23 -8.53
CA ARG A 278 20.86 2.30 -9.99
C ARG A 278 19.66 1.64 -10.65
N HIS A 279 19.25 2.18 -11.78
CA HIS A 279 18.26 1.61 -12.68
C HIS A 279 18.57 1.97 -14.13
N SER A 280 17.90 1.31 -15.06
CA SER A 280 17.95 1.62 -16.50
C SER A 280 16.61 2.19 -16.97
N GLN A 281 16.64 3.11 -17.90
CA GLN A 281 15.46 3.49 -18.66
C GLN A 281 15.50 2.81 -20.02
N LEU A 282 14.42 2.11 -20.39
CA LEU A 282 14.26 1.44 -21.66
C LEU A 282 13.22 2.17 -22.50
N ASP A 283 13.59 2.54 -23.70
CA ASP A 283 12.62 3.00 -24.69
C ASP A 283 11.75 1.80 -25.13
N ALA A 284 10.44 1.93 -24.92
CA ALA A 284 9.49 0.88 -25.28
C ALA A 284 9.52 0.48 -26.75
N ALA A 285 9.93 1.38 -27.65
CA ALA A 285 10.09 1.08 -29.07
C ALA A 285 11.13 -0.02 -29.35
N TYR A 286 12.07 -0.22 -28.43
CA TYR A 286 13.11 -1.25 -28.55
C TYR A 286 12.87 -2.47 -27.67
N LEU A 287 11.78 -2.54 -26.92
CA LEU A 287 11.50 -3.58 -25.92
C LEU A 287 11.60 -5.00 -26.50
N SER A 288 11.02 -5.24 -27.68
CA SER A 288 11.05 -6.55 -28.35
C SER A 288 12.45 -6.99 -28.83
N ARG A 289 13.43 -6.08 -28.88
CA ARG A 289 14.82 -6.34 -29.33
C ARG A 289 15.80 -6.26 -28.16
N ALA A 290 15.39 -5.76 -26.99
CA ALA A 290 16.24 -5.63 -25.83
C ALA A 290 16.54 -7.00 -25.20
N ASP A 291 17.76 -7.18 -24.71
CA ASP A 291 18.10 -8.35 -23.88
C ASP A 291 17.55 -8.14 -22.45
N LEU A 292 16.33 -8.61 -22.22
CA LEU A 292 15.62 -8.46 -20.94
C LEU A 292 16.23 -9.31 -19.82
N ARG A 293 17.10 -10.30 -20.13
CA ARG A 293 17.76 -11.15 -19.13
C ARG A 293 18.64 -10.38 -18.17
N ARG A 294 19.04 -9.17 -18.55
CA ARG A 294 19.83 -8.24 -17.71
C ARG A 294 19.06 -7.67 -16.54
N TYR A 295 17.72 -7.82 -16.53
CA TYR A 295 16.86 -7.23 -15.53
C TYR A 295 16.12 -8.31 -14.76
N SER A 296 15.99 -8.11 -13.44
CA SER A 296 15.13 -8.92 -12.57
C SER A 296 13.74 -8.30 -12.38
N THR A 297 13.67 -6.97 -12.56
CA THR A 297 12.42 -6.21 -12.41
C THR A 297 12.26 -5.22 -13.57
N ILE A 298 11.10 -5.23 -14.20
CA ILE A 298 10.70 -4.23 -15.20
C ILE A 298 9.45 -3.53 -14.69
N VAL A 299 9.50 -2.18 -14.66
CA VAL A 299 8.37 -1.32 -14.30
C VAL A 299 7.79 -0.71 -15.57
N ILE A 300 6.48 -0.83 -15.74
CA ILE A 300 5.70 -0.20 -16.81
C ILE A 300 4.85 0.91 -16.18
N PRO A 301 5.30 2.16 -16.22
CA PRO A 301 4.51 3.30 -15.75
C PRO A 301 3.22 3.46 -16.54
N ASN A 302 2.33 4.34 -16.08
CA ASN A 302 1.09 4.66 -16.80
C ASN A 302 1.36 5.06 -18.25
N GLY A 303 0.67 4.44 -19.19
CA GLY A 303 0.85 4.66 -20.62
C GLY A 303 -0.49 4.80 -21.36
N TYR A 304 -0.46 5.62 -22.39
CA TYR A 304 -1.62 5.85 -23.26
C TYR A 304 -1.64 4.93 -24.49
N ARG A 305 -0.49 4.34 -24.81
CA ARG A 305 -0.32 3.38 -25.90
C ARG A 305 -0.31 1.95 -25.36
N PRO A 306 -1.19 1.07 -25.82
CA PRO A 306 -1.11 -0.33 -25.46
C PRO A 306 0.17 -0.96 -26.06
N LEU A 307 0.74 -1.92 -25.34
CA LEU A 307 1.86 -2.72 -25.84
C LEU A 307 1.41 -3.61 -26.99
N GLY A 308 2.24 -3.70 -28.02
CA GLY A 308 1.98 -4.54 -29.21
C GLY A 308 2.25 -6.03 -28.94
N GLY A 309 1.85 -6.90 -29.89
CA GLY A 309 1.98 -8.35 -29.73
C GLY A 309 3.41 -8.81 -29.48
N SER A 310 4.41 -8.29 -30.22
CA SER A 310 5.83 -8.65 -30.03
C SER A 310 6.40 -8.18 -28.69
N GLU A 311 5.95 -7.02 -28.20
CA GLU A 311 6.33 -6.48 -26.89
C GLU A 311 5.75 -7.35 -25.76
N LEU A 312 4.47 -7.72 -25.86
CA LEU A 312 3.80 -8.62 -24.92
C LEU A 312 4.43 -10.01 -24.89
N GLU A 313 4.81 -10.57 -26.06
CA GLU A 313 5.47 -11.87 -26.13
C GLU A 313 6.87 -11.84 -25.47
N ALA A 314 7.65 -10.78 -25.72
CA ALA A 314 8.96 -10.61 -25.08
C ALA A 314 8.84 -10.54 -23.55
N LEU A 315 7.88 -9.74 -23.06
CA LEU A 315 7.62 -9.62 -21.60
C LEU A 315 7.09 -10.94 -21.02
N ARG A 316 6.15 -11.61 -21.69
CA ARG A 316 5.59 -12.90 -21.25
C ARG A 316 6.68 -13.98 -21.15
N GLY A 317 7.56 -14.05 -22.15
CA GLY A 317 8.70 -14.98 -22.15
C GLY A 317 9.65 -14.69 -20.98
N TRP A 318 9.98 -13.42 -20.76
CA TRP A 318 10.86 -12.99 -19.69
C TRP A 318 10.25 -13.23 -18.29
N VAL A 319 8.96 -12.94 -18.09
CA VAL A 319 8.26 -13.24 -16.82
C VAL A 319 8.30 -14.73 -16.53
N ARG A 320 7.97 -15.59 -17.52
CA ARG A 320 8.00 -17.05 -17.33
C ARG A 320 9.36 -17.58 -16.90
N GLN A 321 10.44 -16.89 -17.24
CA GLN A 321 11.82 -17.25 -16.87
C GLN A 321 12.24 -16.74 -15.49
N GLY A 322 11.41 -15.96 -14.78
CA GLY A 322 11.69 -15.48 -13.43
C GLY A 322 11.65 -13.96 -13.25
N GLY A 323 11.25 -13.22 -14.28
CA GLY A 323 11.12 -11.76 -14.20
C GLY A 323 9.97 -11.30 -13.29
N THR A 324 10.16 -10.18 -12.61
CA THR A 324 9.13 -9.44 -11.87
C THR A 324 8.66 -8.28 -12.71
N LEU A 325 7.42 -8.35 -13.21
CA LEU A 325 6.78 -7.30 -14.00
C LEU A 325 5.85 -6.49 -13.11
N ILE A 326 6.06 -5.18 -13.04
CA ILE A 326 5.20 -4.25 -12.28
C ILE A 326 4.59 -3.27 -13.27
N ALA A 327 3.27 -3.09 -13.27
CA ALA A 327 2.60 -2.14 -14.14
C ALA A 327 1.62 -1.26 -13.38
N HIS A 328 1.44 -0.02 -13.85
CA HIS A 328 0.60 0.99 -13.23
C HIS A 328 -0.55 1.41 -14.15
N ASP A 329 -1.73 1.66 -13.55
CA ASP A 329 -2.86 2.36 -14.13
C ASP A 329 -3.27 1.79 -15.51
N ASN A 330 -3.33 2.58 -16.58
CA ASN A 330 -3.72 2.13 -17.91
C ASN A 330 -2.78 1.04 -18.49
N SER A 331 -1.49 1.10 -18.16
CA SER A 331 -0.56 0.03 -18.54
C SER A 331 -0.90 -1.28 -17.85
N ALA A 332 -1.30 -1.24 -16.58
CA ALA A 332 -1.78 -2.41 -15.86
C ALA A 332 -3.12 -2.93 -16.45
N ALA A 333 -4.05 -2.03 -16.80
CA ALA A 333 -5.28 -2.40 -17.49
C ALA A 333 -5.01 -3.11 -18.83
N ASN A 334 -4.02 -2.63 -19.60
CA ASN A 334 -3.62 -3.27 -20.86
C ASN A 334 -3.08 -4.69 -20.67
N LEU A 335 -2.43 -4.98 -19.53
CA LEU A 335 -2.00 -6.34 -19.20
C LEU A 335 -3.15 -7.21 -18.67
N ALA A 336 -4.16 -6.61 -18.04
CA ALA A 336 -5.31 -7.31 -17.44
C ALA A 336 -6.41 -7.68 -18.44
N ARG A 337 -6.38 -7.16 -19.67
CA ARG A 337 -7.36 -7.49 -20.70
C ARG A 337 -7.12 -8.87 -21.32
N GLU A 338 -8.08 -9.37 -22.08
CA GLU A 338 -7.91 -10.58 -22.87
C GLU A 338 -6.72 -10.46 -23.84
N GLY A 339 -5.89 -11.49 -23.92
CA GLY A 339 -4.62 -11.46 -24.67
C GLY A 339 -3.47 -10.71 -24.00
N GLY A 340 -3.68 -10.12 -22.82
CA GLY A 340 -2.64 -9.52 -22.00
C GLY A 340 -1.73 -10.54 -21.32
N ILE A 341 -1.13 -10.18 -20.18
CA ILE A 341 -0.25 -11.09 -19.44
C ILE A 341 -0.92 -11.44 -18.12
N GLY A 342 -1.29 -12.70 -17.94
CA GLY A 342 -1.96 -13.18 -16.75
C GLY A 342 -3.47 -13.30 -16.89
N SER A 343 -4.14 -13.59 -15.77
CA SER A 343 -5.56 -13.87 -15.69
C SER A 343 -6.36 -12.86 -14.85
N VAL A 344 -5.72 -11.82 -14.32
CA VAL A 344 -6.42 -10.65 -13.78
C VAL A 344 -7.24 -9.99 -14.89
N ARG A 345 -8.43 -9.52 -14.57
CA ARG A 345 -9.33 -8.83 -15.51
C ARG A 345 -9.75 -7.48 -14.98
N THR A 346 -10.11 -6.56 -15.86
CA THR A 346 -10.84 -5.35 -15.48
C THR A 346 -12.30 -5.72 -15.15
N ILE A 347 -12.98 -4.90 -14.35
CA ILE A 347 -14.36 -5.18 -13.98
C ILE A 347 -15.25 -5.38 -15.22
N GLY A 348 -15.08 -4.56 -16.26
CA GLY A 348 -15.88 -4.68 -17.48
C GLY A 348 -15.76 -6.04 -18.17
N ASP A 349 -14.57 -6.67 -18.11
CA ASP A 349 -14.28 -7.97 -18.73
C ASP A 349 -14.63 -9.15 -17.81
N ALA A 350 -14.92 -8.89 -16.52
CA ALA A 350 -15.12 -9.93 -15.51
C ALA A 350 -16.59 -10.22 -15.17
N LEU A 351 -17.53 -9.39 -15.62
CA LEU A 351 -18.92 -9.43 -15.13
C LEU A 351 -19.69 -10.67 -15.58
N ASP A 352 -19.26 -11.37 -16.61
CA ASP A 352 -19.87 -12.65 -17.04
C ASP A 352 -19.59 -13.76 -16.00
N ASP A 353 -18.48 -13.68 -15.28
CA ASP A 353 -18.04 -14.64 -14.28
C ASP A 353 -18.12 -14.08 -12.85
N ALA A 354 -18.98 -13.09 -12.59
CA ALA A 354 -19.02 -12.34 -11.33
C ALA A 354 -19.07 -13.22 -10.07
N GLN A 355 -19.76 -14.35 -10.13
CA GLN A 355 -19.88 -15.29 -9.02
C GLN A 355 -18.53 -15.93 -8.64
N ASP A 356 -17.68 -16.26 -9.62
CA ASP A 356 -16.35 -16.82 -9.36
C ASP A 356 -15.46 -15.82 -8.62
N TYR A 357 -15.61 -14.52 -8.96
CA TYR A 357 -14.88 -13.44 -8.27
C TYR A 357 -15.40 -13.19 -6.86
N ASP A 358 -16.72 -13.34 -6.62
CA ASP A 358 -17.29 -13.25 -5.27
C ASP A 358 -16.82 -14.42 -4.40
N ILE A 359 -16.80 -15.65 -4.93
CA ILE A 359 -16.24 -16.82 -4.23
C ILE A 359 -14.78 -16.58 -3.83
N ALA A 360 -13.97 -16.02 -4.73
CA ALA A 360 -12.58 -15.70 -4.43
C ALA A 360 -12.47 -14.64 -3.31
N LEU A 361 -13.31 -13.61 -3.34
CA LEU A 361 -13.40 -12.59 -2.30
C LEU A 361 -13.77 -13.19 -0.94
N GLN A 362 -14.81 -14.05 -0.90
CA GLN A 362 -15.24 -14.70 0.34
C GLN A 362 -14.15 -15.58 0.93
N ARG A 363 -13.44 -16.33 0.09
CA ARG A 363 -12.28 -17.14 0.51
C ARG A 363 -11.19 -16.26 1.16
N GLU A 364 -10.86 -15.12 0.58
CA GLU A 364 -9.87 -14.19 1.14
C GLU A 364 -10.33 -13.62 2.48
N LEU A 365 -11.61 -13.25 2.60
CA LEU A 365 -12.18 -12.72 3.84
C LEU A 365 -12.16 -13.77 4.96
N LEU A 366 -12.55 -14.99 4.67
CA LEU A 366 -12.56 -16.09 5.64
C LEU A 366 -11.13 -16.46 6.07
N ALA A 367 -10.17 -16.49 5.16
CA ALA A 367 -8.77 -16.78 5.46
C ALA A 367 -8.13 -15.83 6.50
N THR A 368 -8.66 -14.62 6.63
CA THR A 368 -8.15 -13.60 7.55
C THR A 368 -9.02 -13.38 8.80
N SER A 369 -10.23 -13.93 8.85
CA SER A 369 -11.21 -13.61 9.89
C SER A 369 -11.88 -14.82 10.55
N GLU A 370 -11.73 -16.03 9.98
CA GLU A 370 -12.39 -17.23 10.52
C GLU A 370 -11.57 -17.83 11.67
N GLU A 371 -12.24 -18.09 12.79
CA GLU A 371 -11.70 -18.89 13.88
C GLU A 371 -11.98 -20.38 13.59
N LEU A 372 -10.95 -21.21 13.72
CA LEU A 372 -11.07 -22.64 13.48
C LEU A 372 -11.89 -23.31 14.59
N ASP A 373 -13.05 -23.85 14.25
CA ASP A 373 -13.81 -24.74 15.15
C ASP A 373 -13.19 -26.15 15.16
N MET A 374 -12.33 -26.40 16.15
CA MET A 374 -11.66 -27.69 16.33
C MET A 374 -12.66 -28.86 16.58
N ALA A 375 -13.83 -28.58 17.18
CA ALA A 375 -14.85 -29.58 17.39
C ALA A 375 -15.50 -30.01 16.07
N ALA A 376 -15.75 -29.04 15.16
CA ALA A 376 -16.27 -29.33 13.83
C ALA A 376 -15.27 -30.16 12.99
N VAL A 377 -13.96 -29.84 13.07
CA VAL A 377 -12.89 -30.57 12.37
C VAL A 377 -12.78 -32.02 12.87
N GLY A 378 -12.97 -32.23 14.18
CA GLY A 378 -12.88 -33.56 14.81
C GLY A 378 -14.14 -34.41 14.70
N THR A 379 -15.24 -33.92 14.14
CA THR A 379 -16.49 -34.71 14.07
C THR A 379 -16.44 -35.77 12.98
N HIS A 380 -16.95 -36.98 13.31
CA HIS A 380 -17.12 -38.06 12.34
C HIS A 380 -18.44 -38.00 11.57
N ARG A 381 -19.33 -37.08 11.92
CA ARG A 381 -20.62 -36.88 11.26
C ARG A 381 -20.57 -35.68 10.36
N LEU A 382 -21.06 -35.86 9.13
CA LEU A 382 -21.26 -34.72 8.23
C LEU A 382 -22.18 -33.69 8.89
N ASN A 383 -21.72 -32.43 8.98
CA ASN A 383 -22.54 -31.34 9.45
C ASN A 383 -23.11 -30.59 8.23
N PRO A 384 -24.39 -30.79 7.87
CA PRO A 384 -24.99 -30.12 6.72
C PRO A 384 -25.30 -28.63 7.00
N ALA A 385 -25.09 -28.17 8.23
CA ALA A 385 -25.36 -26.79 8.63
C ALA A 385 -24.13 -25.85 8.45
N ILE A 386 -23.07 -26.27 7.78
CA ILE A 386 -22.00 -25.36 7.37
C ILE A 386 -22.61 -24.37 6.36
N ALA A 387 -22.84 -23.15 6.83
CA ALA A 387 -23.41 -22.09 6.01
C ALA A 387 -22.31 -21.48 5.11
N TYR A 388 -22.64 -21.25 3.86
CA TYR A 388 -21.81 -20.41 2.98
C TYR A 388 -22.10 -18.94 3.27
N PRO A 389 -21.12 -18.02 3.11
CA PRO A 389 -21.32 -16.61 3.40
C PRO A 389 -22.46 -15.95 2.64
N TRP A 390 -22.78 -16.43 1.44
CA TRP A 390 -23.86 -15.94 0.58
C TRP A 390 -25.23 -16.57 0.82
N ASP A 391 -25.32 -17.64 1.60
CA ASP A 391 -26.62 -18.31 1.87
C ASP A 391 -27.54 -17.49 2.79
N GLN A 392 -27.05 -16.38 3.35
CA GLN A 392 -27.75 -15.58 4.35
C GLN A 392 -28.46 -14.35 3.76
N GLY A 393 -29.09 -14.49 2.59
CA GLY A 393 -29.96 -13.44 2.02
C GLY A 393 -29.37 -12.63 0.87
N SER A 394 -28.15 -12.96 0.38
CA SER A 394 -27.62 -12.33 -0.83
C SER A 394 -28.33 -12.87 -2.08
N SER A 395 -28.68 -11.98 -2.98
CA SER A 395 -29.24 -12.33 -4.30
C SER A 395 -28.29 -11.84 -5.38
N PRO A 396 -27.48 -12.74 -5.98
CA PRO A 396 -26.57 -12.35 -7.05
C PRO A 396 -27.33 -11.73 -8.23
N LEU A 397 -26.79 -10.64 -8.77
CA LEU A 397 -27.31 -10.00 -9.98
C LEU A 397 -26.92 -10.81 -11.21
N SER A 398 -27.76 -10.75 -12.26
CA SER A 398 -27.39 -11.31 -13.56
C SER A 398 -26.23 -10.54 -14.21
N ALA A 399 -25.47 -11.19 -15.08
CA ALA A 399 -24.40 -10.54 -15.84
C ALA A 399 -24.89 -9.34 -16.66
N GLU A 400 -26.08 -9.42 -17.25
CA GLU A 400 -26.69 -8.30 -17.98
C GLU A 400 -27.00 -7.11 -17.08
N GLU A 401 -27.53 -7.37 -15.88
CA GLU A 401 -27.80 -6.35 -14.89
C GLU A 401 -26.51 -5.68 -14.42
N LEU A 402 -25.48 -6.47 -14.13
CA LEU A 402 -24.16 -5.98 -13.74
C LEU A 402 -23.52 -5.11 -14.83
N LYS A 403 -23.57 -5.52 -16.10
CA LYS A 403 -23.07 -4.74 -17.25
C LYS A 403 -23.82 -3.41 -17.42
N ARG A 404 -25.15 -3.41 -17.25
CA ARG A 404 -25.93 -2.17 -17.27
C ARG A 404 -25.55 -1.22 -16.14
N ARG A 405 -25.36 -1.77 -14.93
CA ARG A 405 -24.89 -0.98 -13.76
C ARG A 405 -23.50 -0.44 -13.98
N ASP A 406 -22.55 -1.25 -14.45
CA ASP A 406 -21.19 -0.81 -14.74
C ASP A 406 -21.14 0.33 -15.74
N THR A 407 -21.92 0.22 -16.84
CA THR A 407 -22.04 1.29 -17.85
C THR A 407 -22.58 2.60 -17.25
N TRP A 408 -23.53 2.52 -16.33
CA TRP A 408 -24.07 3.69 -15.65
C TRP A 408 -23.06 4.26 -14.64
N GLN A 409 -22.51 3.42 -13.78
CA GLN A 409 -21.64 3.80 -12.66
C GLN A 409 -20.29 4.34 -13.13
N SER A 410 -19.76 3.85 -14.24
CA SER A 410 -18.49 4.29 -14.82
C SER A 410 -18.47 5.79 -15.20
N ARG A 411 -19.66 6.40 -15.39
CA ARG A 411 -19.78 7.85 -15.67
C ARG A 411 -19.44 8.74 -14.49
N PHE A 412 -19.49 8.19 -13.27
CA PHE A 412 -19.35 8.92 -12.01
C PHE A 412 -18.00 8.73 -11.34
N MET A 413 -17.02 8.18 -12.07
CA MET A 413 -15.70 7.95 -11.50
C MET A 413 -15.06 9.26 -11.03
N PRO A 414 -14.34 9.25 -9.88
CA PRO A 414 -13.81 10.47 -9.30
C PRO A 414 -12.60 11.01 -10.06
N SER A 415 -12.38 12.31 -10.01
CA SER A 415 -11.14 12.95 -10.52
C SER A 415 -9.97 12.84 -9.53
N GLY A 416 -10.18 12.25 -8.36
CA GLY A 416 -9.20 12.01 -7.29
C GLY A 416 -9.86 12.13 -5.93
N ALA A 417 -10.26 10.99 -5.38
CA ALA A 417 -10.80 10.86 -4.03
C ALA A 417 -9.93 9.90 -3.21
N MET A 418 -9.89 10.09 -1.90
CA MET A 418 -9.28 9.11 -1.00
C MET A 418 -10.30 8.02 -0.66
N VAL A 419 -9.93 6.78 -0.91
CA VAL A 419 -10.72 5.60 -0.56
C VAL A 419 -9.94 4.69 0.38
N ALA A 420 -10.66 3.97 1.24
CA ALA A 420 -10.06 3.02 2.16
C ALA A 420 -9.63 1.77 1.40
N GLY A 421 -8.40 1.33 1.62
CA GLY A 421 -7.85 0.08 1.10
C GLY A 421 -7.63 -0.93 2.22
N ARG A 422 -8.19 -2.13 2.09
CA ARG A 422 -7.93 -3.27 2.96
C ARG A 422 -6.69 -4.00 2.48
N VAL A 423 -5.70 -4.16 3.35
CA VAL A 423 -4.41 -4.80 3.05
C VAL A 423 -4.43 -6.25 3.50
N ASP A 424 -3.90 -7.17 2.69
CA ASP A 424 -3.62 -8.55 3.12
C ASP A 424 -2.42 -8.55 4.10
N PRO A 425 -2.63 -8.81 5.40
CA PRO A 425 -1.57 -8.71 6.40
C PRO A 425 -0.57 -9.88 6.33
N LEU A 426 -0.86 -10.93 5.56
CA LEU A 426 0.00 -12.12 5.46
C LEU A 426 0.95 -12.05 4.27
N HIS A 427 0.70 -11.17 3.31
CA HIS A 427 1.52 -11.08 2.10
C HIS A 427 2.80 -10.27 2.34
N TRP A 428 3.93 -10.68 1.73
CA TRP A 428 5.23 -9.98 1.88
C TRP A 428 5.22 -8.54 1.32
N MET A 429 4.37 -8.22 0.35
CA MET A 429 4.23 -6.85 -0.16
C MET A 429 3.63 -5.90 0.89
N SER A 430 2.99 -6.41 1.93
CA SER A 430 2.44 -5.61 3.03
C SER A 430 3.41 -5.36 4.19
N PHE A 431 4.69 -5.73 4.07
CA PHE A 431 5.68 -5.42 5.11
C PHE A 431 5.78 -3.91 5.37
N GLY A 432 5.72 -3.50 6.63
CA GLY A 432 5.77 -2.10 7.03
C GLY A 432 4.52 -1.28 6.67
N THR A 433 3.41 -1.95 6.32
CA THR A 433 2.10 -1.31 6.15
C THR A 433 1.16 -1.70 7.29
N GLY A 434 0.19 -0.85 7.58
CA GLY A 434 -0.94 -1.23 8.44
C GLY A 434 -1.96 -2.11 7.71
N ASN A 435 -3.03 -2.47 8.41
CA ASN A 435 -4.13 -3.26 7.83
C ASN A 435 -5.01 -2.44 6.88
N MET A 436 -4.88 -1.12 6.90
CA MET A 436 -5.60 -0.18 6.05
C MET A 436 -4.63 0.82 5.43
N LEU A 437 -4.82 1.09 4.15
CA LEU A 437 -4.13 2.16 3.42
C LEU A 437 -5.14 3.11 2.79
N PRO A 438 -4.99 4.43 2.96
CA PRO A 438 -5.65 5.39 2.10
C PRO A 438 -5.11 5.28 0.67
N LEU A 439 -6.02 5.16 -0.29
CA LEU A 439 -5.72 5.02 -1.71
C LEU A 439 -6.24 6.26 -2.44
N LEU A 440 -5.40 6.90 -3.23
CA LEU A 440 -5.87 7.91 -4.16
C LEU A 440 -6.49 7.20 -5.37
N TYR A 441 -7.77 7.47 -5.60
CA TYR A 441 -8.53 6.85 -6.68
C TYR A 441 -9.06 7.93 -7.65
N SER A 442 -8.71 7.78 -8.91
CA SER A 442 -9.20 8.60 -10.03
C SER A 442 -9.99 7.72 -11.01
N GLU A 443 -9.99 8.00 -12.29
CA GLU A 443 -10.60 7.18 -13.35
C GLU A 443 -9.81 5.90 -13.65
N GLN A 444 -9.33 5.25 -12.62
CA GLN A 444 -8.43 4.09 -12.71
C GLN A 444 -9.20 2.80 -12.99
N PRO A 445 -8.53 1.77 -13.54
CA PRO A 445 -9.14 0.47 -13.72
C PRO A 445 -9.47 -0.20 -12.37
N ALA A 446 -10.64 -0.83 -12.28
CA ALA A 446 -10.96 -1.71 -11.17
C ALA A 446 -10.60 -3.15 -11.56
N PHE A 447 -9.74 -3.81 -10.79
CA PHE A 447 -9.30 -5.17 -11.08
C PHE A 447 -10.11 -6.22 -10.35
N MET A 448 -10.26 -7.35 -11.01
CA MET A 448 -10.93 -8.54 -10.52
C MET A 448 -9.95 -9.71 -10.47
N THR A 449 -9.97 -10.43 -9.34
CA THR A 449 -9.08 -11.56 -9.08
C THR A 449 -9.88 -12.80 -8.71
N LYS A 450 -9.54 -13.94 -9.33
CA LYS A 450 -10.02 -15.28 -8.95
C LYS A 450 -8.85 -16.24 -9.07
N ASP A 451 -8.92 -17.45 -8.65
CA ASP A 451 -7.90 -18.52 -8.73
C ASP A 451 -6.42 -18.07 -8.90
N ARG A 452 -5.49 -18.60 -8.19
CA ARG A 452 -4.04 -18.37 -8.31
C ARG A 452 -3.54 -16.90 -8.24
N GLN A 453 -4.45 -15.92 -8.31
CA GLN A 453 -4.14 -14.51 -8.12
C GLN A 453 -4.25 -14.16 -6.64
N GLN A 454 -3.44 -13.21 -6.20
CA GLN A 454 -3.50 -12.64 -4.87
C GLN A 454 -3.87 -11.17 -4.97
N SER A 455 -4.88 -10.76 -4.23
CA SER A 455 -5.19 -9.34 -4.05
C SER A 455 -4.49 -8.86 -2.79
N ILE A 456 -3.50 -7.98 -2.97
CA ILE A 456 -2.69 -7.45 -1.86
C ILE A 456 -3.42 -6.31 -1.16
N VAL A 457 -4.12 -5.51 -1.96
CA VAL A 457 -4.93 -4.38 -1.47
C VAL A 457 -6.26 -4.39 -2.21
N ARG A 458 -7.36 -4.38 -1.46
CA ARG A 458 -8.73 -4.24 -1.98
C ARG A 458 -9.35 -2.91 -1.58
N VAL A 459 -10.19 -2.37 -2.44
CA VAL A 459 -10.96 -1.16 -2.16
C VAL A 459 -12.08 -1.47 -1.17
N GLY A 460 -12.14 -0.69 -0.09
CA GLY A 460 -13.10 -0.82 0.99
C GLY A 460 -12.61 -1.66 2.15
N ILE A 461 -12.99 -1.23 3.35
CA ILE A 461 -12.76 -1.95 4.60
C ILE A 461 -14.10 -2.37 5.21
N HIS A 462 -14.13 -3.53 5.87
CA HIS A 462 -15.29 -3.99 6.59
C HIS A 462 -15.27 -3.46 8.02
N GLU A 463 -16.31 -2.69 8.38
CA GLU A 463 -16.57 -2.24 9.74
C GLU A 463 -17.66 -3.11 10.37
N PRO A 464 -17.63 -3.37 11.70
CA PRO A 464 -18.74 -4.01 12.38
C PRO A 464 -20.03 -3.19 12.23
N ASP A 465 -21.11 -3.84 11.82
CA ASP A 465 -22.45 -3.25 11.77
C ASP A 465 -23.47 -4.21 12.40
N PRO A 466 -23.83 -3.99 13.67
CA PRO A 466 -24.80 -4.83 14.34
C PRO A 466 -26.22 -4.76 13.75
N THR A 467 -26.49 -3.79 12.86
CA THR A 467 -27.78 -3.67 12.17
C THR A 467 -27.86 -4.46 10.87
N ALA A 468 -26.73 -4.93 10.35
CA ALA A 468 -26.65 -5.77 9.15
C ALA A 468 -27.01 -7.23 9.48
N GLU A 469 -28.32 -7.51 9.60
CA GLU A 469 -28.82 -8.83 9.99
C GLU A 469 -28.60 -9.91 8.93
N GLN A 470 -28.38 -9.53 7.68
CA GLN A 470 -28.19 -10.41 6.53
C GLN A 470 -26.95 -9.98 5.74
N ALA A 471 -26.44 -10.88 4.91
CA ALA A 471 -25.42 -10.54 3.92
C ALA A 471 -26.01 -9.61 2.85
N GLU A 472 -25.26 -8.61 2.43
CA GLU A 472 -25.67 -7.60 1.44
C GLU A 472 -24.93 -7.77 0.12
N THR A 473 -25.65 -7.72 -0.98
CA THR A 473 -25.04 -7.73 -2.32
C THR A 473 -24.74 -6.29 -2.76
N ILE A 474 -23.45 -5.99 -2.96
CA ILE A 474 -22.97 -4.74 -3.54
C ILE A 474 -22.43 -5.06 -4.93
N ASN A 475 -23.21 -4.78 -5.97
CA ASN A 475 -22.90 -5.15 -7.35
C ASN A 475 -22.59 -6.65 -7.49
N TRP A 476 -21.33 -6.98 -7.80
CA TRP A 476 -20.83 -8.32 -8.02
C TRP A 476 -20.43 -9.05 -6.73
N SER A 477 -20.32 -8.35 -5.60
CA SER A 477 -19.71 -8.84 -4.36
C SER A 477 -20.71 -8.96 -3.23
N THR A 478 -20.43 -9.85 -2.30
CA THR A 478 -21.21 -10.05 -1.09
C THR A 478 -20.47 -9.51 0.14
N THR A 479 -21.12 -8.59 0.87
CA THR A 479 -20.67 -8.15 2.19
C THR A 479 -21.24 -9.10 3.24
N PRO A 480 -20.42 -9.72 4.12
CA PRO A 480 -20.90 -10.66 5.12
C PRO A 480 -21.85 -10.02 6.13
N ARG A 481 -22.74 -10.84 6.72
CA ARG A 481 -23.58 -10.47 7.85
C ARG A 481 -22.77 -9.80 8.96
N GLY A 482 -23.35 -8.81 9.63
CA GLY A 482 -22.72 -8.07 10.73
C GLY A 482 -21.60 -7.11 10.30
N LYS A 483 -21.48 -6.86 9.00
CA LYS A 483 -20.45 -5.98 8.42
C LYS A 483 -21.10 -4.93 7.51
N ALA A 484 -20.51 -3.73 7.51
CA ALA A 484 -20.72 -2.72 6.50
C ALA A 484 -19.42 -2.45 5.75
N LEU A 485 -19.50 -2.10 4.47
CA LEU A 485 -18.33 -1.77 3.66
C LEU A 485 -18.13 -0.26 3.61
N ARG A 486 -17.03 0.22 4.18
CA ARG A 486 -16.59 1.62 4.08
C ARG A 486 -15.64 1.78 2.91
N VAL A 487 -15.99 2.65 1.95
CA VAL A 487 -15.16 2.92 0.77
C VAL A 487 -14.56 4.32 0.83
N ARG A 488 -15.40 5.36 0.95
CA ARG A 488 -14.96 6.77 0.93
C ARG A 488 -14.25 7.17 2.23
N MET A 489 -13.13 7.88 2.09
CA MET A 489 -12.44 8.57 3.19
C MET A 489 -12.52 10.09 3.02
N SER A 490 -12.17 10.62 1.86
CA SER A 490 -12.13 12.07 1.60
C SER A 490 -12.33 12.39 0.12
N GLY A 491 -12.75 13.63 -0.16
CA GLY A 491 -12.97 14.12 -1.51
C GLY A 491 -14.31 13.73 -2.12
N LEU A 492 -14.51 14.06 -3.39
CA LEU A 492 -15.77 13.77 -4.11
C LEU A 492 -15.73 12.34 -4.66
N LEU A 493 -16.53 11.48 -4.06
CA LEU A 493 -16.80 10.12 -4.53
C LEU A 493 -18.31 9.92 -4.58
N TRP A 494 -18.86 9.81 -5.80
CA TRP A 494 -20.28 9.55 -5.99
C TRP A 494 -20.63 8.12 -5.51
N PRO A 495 -21.86 7.91 -4.96
CA PRO A 495 -22.28 6.57 -4.52
C PRO A 495 -22.20 5.50 -5.62
N GLU A 496 -22.46 5.88 -6.88
CA GLU A 496 -22.35 4.99 -8.03
C GLU A 496 -20.91 4.51 -8.23
N ALA A 497 -19.94 5.44 -8.16
CA ALA A 497 -18.53 5.09 -8.27
C ALA A 497 -18.07 4.25 -7.08
N ALA A 498 -18.47 4.62 -5.85
CA ALA A 498 -18.16 3.84 -4.65
C ALA A 498 -18.66 2.39 -4.77
N SER A 499 -19.89 2.21 -5.24
CA SER A 499 -20.49 0.90 -5.47
C SER A 499 -19.76 0.11 -6.57
N ARG A 500 -19.33 0.78 -7.65
CA ARG A 500 -18.59 0.16 -8.76
C ARG A 500 -17.27 -0.43 -8.33
N ILE A 501 -16.48 0.33 -7.55
CA ILE A 501 -15.13 -0.05 -7.14
C ILE A 501 -15.09 -0.88 -5.84
N ALA A 502 -16.22 -1.02 -5.16
CA ALA A 502 -16.33 -1.77 -3.92
C ALA A 502 -15.76 -3.19 -4.06
N ASN A 503 -14.89 -3.59 -3.12
CA ASN A 503 -14.21 -4.88 -3.09
C ASN A 503 -13.31 -5.21 -4.31
N SER A 504 -13.18 -4.32 -5.31
CA SER A 504 -12.22 -4.53 -6.41
C SER A 504 -10.78 -4.56 -5.88
N ALA A 505 -9.89 -5.24 -6.60
CA ALA A 505 -8.48 -5.27 -6.24
C ALA A 505 -7.78 -4.00 -6.73
N TYR A 506 -7.05 -3.34 -5.85
CA TYR A 506 -6.22 -2.17 -6.17
C TYR A 506 -4.77 -2.57 -6.48
N VAL A 507 -4.23 -3.56 -5.75
CA VAL A 507 -2.93 -4.16 -6.03
C VAL A 507 -3.11 -5.66 -6.15
N THR A 508 -2.65 -6.23 -7.26
CA THR A 508 -2.70 -7.67 -7.51
C THR A 508 -1.32 -8.24 -7.75
N ARG A 509 -1.16 -9.52 -7.42
CA ARG A 509 0.03 -10.29 -7.75
C ARG A 509 -0.38 -11.64 -8.31
N GLU A 510 0.19 -12.02 -9.45
CA GLU A 510 -0.01 -13.32 -10.08
C GLU A 510 1.33 -13.97 -10.40
N ARG A 511 1.48 -15.25 -10.05
CA ARG A 511 2.67 -16.02 -10.40
C ARG A 511 2.50 -16.62 -11.78
N ILE A 512 3.48 -16.38 -12.67
CA ILE A 512 3.48 -16.89 -14.05
C ILE A 512 4.81 -17.59 -14.33
N GLY A 513 4.78 -18.92 -14.41
CA GLY A 513 6.00 -19.72 -14.50
C GLY A 513 6.90 -19.53 -13.29
N LYS A 514 8.15 -19.15 -13.50
CA LYS A 514 9.13 -18.84 -12.44
C LYS A 514 9.02 -17.40 -11.93
N GLY A 515 8.38 -16.50 -12.67
CA GLY A 515 8.25 -15.07 -12.37
C GLY A 515 6.87 -14.66 -11.89
N GLN A 516 6.60 -13.37 -11.95
CA GLN A 516 5.34 -12.79 -11.47
C GLN A 516 4.96 -11.51 -12.19
N VAL A 517 3.66 -11.21 -12.19
CA VAL A 517 3.08 -9.94 -12.63
C VAL A 517 2.40 -9.27 -11.45
N ILE A 518 2.70 -8.00 -11.23
CA ILE A 518 2.14 -7.17 -10.17
C ILE A 518 1.48 -5.97 -10.82
N LEU A 519 0.18 -5.79 -10.60
CA LEU A 519 -0.60 -4.70 -11.18
C LEU A 519 -1.06 -3.76 -10.08
N PHE A 520 -0.82 -2.47 -10.28
CA PHE A 520 -1.36 -1.38 -9.46
C PHE A 520 -2.47 -0.69 -10.27
N SER A 521 -3.65 -0.59 -9.69
CA SER A 521 -4.79 0.11 -10.30
C SER A 521 -4.47 1.57 -10.59
N GLY A 522 -3.75 2.23 -9.68
CA GLY A 522 -3.31 3.63 -9.84
C GLY A 522 -1.80 3.79 -9.86
N GLN A 523 -1.37 5.04 -9.83
CA GLN A 523 0.04 5.42 -9.77
C GLN A 523 0.53 5.37 -8.32
N PRO A 524 1.39 4.41 -7.92
CA PRO A 524 1.76 4.22 -6.52
C PRO A 524 2.55 5.37 -5.92
N ASN A 525 3.24 6.14 -6.77
CA ASN A 525 4.07 7.29 -6.38
C ASN A 525 3.50 8.62 -6.89
N PHE A 526 2.18 8.77 -6.96
CA PHE A 526 1.51 9.93 -7.54
C PHE A 526 2.11 11.24 -7.04
N ARG A 527 2.70 12.01 -7.97
CA ARG A 527 3.39 13.30 -7.72
C ARG A 527 4.40 13.25 -6.55
N GLY A 528 5.00 12.08 -6.27
CA GLY A 528 5.90 11.85 -5.14
C GLY A 528 5.26 11.98 -3.75
N SER A 529 3.94 11.99 -3.65
CA SER A 529 3.21 12.28 -2.40
C SER A 529 2.51 11.06 -1.78
N THR A 530 2.18 10.01 -2.55
CA THR A 530 1.47 8.82 -2.03
C THR A 530 2.45 7.80 -1.42
N ARG A 531 2.93 8.10 -0.20
CA ARG A 531 3.92 7.26 0.49
C ARG A 531 3.36 5.95 1.02
N GLY A 532 2.06 5.90 1.40
CA GLY A 532 1.43 4.70 1.92
C GLY A 532 1.43 3.57 0.88
N VAL A 533 0.86 3.80 -0.29
CA VAL A 533 0.88 2.86 -1.44
C VAL A 533 2.29 2.70 -1.99
N GLY A 534 3.09 3.77 -1.97
CA GLY A 534 4.50 3.76 -2.33
C GLY A 534 5.30 2.70 -1.58
N ARG A 535 4.99 2.43 -0.29
CA ARG A 535 5.64 1.36 0.48
C ARG A 535 5.36 -0.02 -0.11
N VAL A 536 4.11 -0.32 -0.49
CA VAL A 536 3.74 -1.59 -1.15
C VAL A 536 4.51 -1.76 -2.46
N TRP A 537 4.65 -0.66 -3.20
CA TRP A 537 5.41 -0.64 -4.45
C TRP A 537 6.91 -0.83 -4.24
N LEU A 538 7.52 -0.20 -3.22
CA LEU A 538 8.93 -0.40 -2.86
C LEU A 538 9.20 -1.86 -2.47
N ASN A 539 8.30 -2.48 -1.70
CA ASN A 539 8.39 -3.90 -1.38
C ASN A 539 8.33 -4.76 -2.65
N ALA A 540 7.41 -4.47 -3.58
CA ALA A 540 7.31 -5.17 -4.85
C ALA A 540 8.59 -5.06 -5.68
N LEU A 541 9.17 -3.86 -5.74
CA LEU A 541 10.36 -3.55 -6.54
C LEU A 541 11.62 -4.26 -6.00
N ILE A 542 11.83 -4.21 -4.69
CA ILE A 542 13.07 -4.66 -4.04
C ILE A 542 12.98 -6.11 -3.56
N TYR A 543 11.87 -6.50 -2.95
CA TYR A 543 11.71 -7.85 -2.40
C TYR A 543 11.14 -8.85 -3.42
N GLY A 544 10.48 -8.34 -4.48
CA GLY A 544 9.84 -9.16 -5.50
C GLY A 544 10.73 -10.22 -6.12
N PRO A 545 11.94 -9.88 -6.59
CA PRO A 545 12.85 -10.86 -7.19
C PRO A 545 13.25 -12.01 -6.26
N GLY A 546 13.36 -11.76 -4.93
CA GLY A 546 13.72 -12.77 -3.94
C GLY A 546 12.55 -13.55 -3.37
N LEU A 547 11.41 -12.87 -3.11
CA LEU A 547 10.27 -13.47 -2.42
C LEU A 547 9.17 -13.98 -3.36
N GLY A 548 9.02 -13.34 -4.51
CA GLY A 548 7.89 -13.58 -5.43
C GLY A 548 8.21 -14.47 -6.61
N THR A 549 9.48 -14.75 -6.90
CA THR A 549 9.93 -15.57 -8.03
C THR A 549 10.64 -16.84 -7.57
N SER A 550 10.79 -17.79 -8.47
CA SER A 550 11.68 -18.93 -8.23
C SER A 550 13.07 -18.55 -8.74
N PRO A 551 14.13 -18.73 -7.95
CA PRO A 551 15.50 -18.40 -8.40
C PRO A 551 15.84 -19.19 -9.67
N LYS A 552 16.59 -18.55 -10.57
CA LYS A 552 17.28 -19.28 -11.65
C LYS A 552 18.28 -20.21 -10.96
N ILE A 553 18.12 -21.49 -11.17
CA ILE A 553 19.19 -22.44 -10.83
C ILE A 553 20.17 -22.32 -12.00
N ASP A 554 21.25 -21.60 -11.81
CA ASP A 554 22.41 -21.69 -12.70
C ASP A 554 23.03 -23.07 -12.42
N LEU A 555 22.81 -24.01 -13.37
CA LEU A 555 23.44 -25.32 -13.39
C LEU A 555 24.87 -25.23 -13.90
#